data_fe9fefe00fab0a1d536fb34bde4877f7
#
_entry.id   fe9fefe00fab0a1d536fb34bde4877f7
#
_cell.length_a   1.000
_cell.length_b   1.000
_cell.length_c   1.000
_cell.angle_alpha   90.00
_cell.angle_beta   90.00
_cell.angle_gamma   90.00
#
_symmetry.space_group_name_H-M   'P 1'
#
loop_
_entity.id
_entity.type
_entity.pdbx_description
1 polymer ?
#
loop_
_entity_poly.entity_id
_entity_poly.type
_entity_poly.pdbx_seq_one_letter_code
_entity_poly.pdbx_strand_id
1 'polypeptide(L)'
;MKAAVIGLGVEGKKAVNSLLSHGWEVYATDLNSNVDLSDLELPMISMNLVSGGETVSIVSDNLTVDLGFSNSSAIEECDAIAISPSMYGGAFADKLLEKGKLLSNVVTKHKDIFTIGITGTNGKTTSVHMLKSILENAGKKVLVGGNGGGGFSGYYDLILEASNDDYDILLVEVCDMTLDFCNYCFDFDMVGLTNIGNDHMDVHKTIANYKNTLVRFFEGKTVFTAFNQDFNADFKEVASKAIPFFEYDEKLQVWGRFNALNAGLAAAIATELKIPKDIIMGSLADFKAVEGRMNVYKINNASIFVGKTDNSDALTSVLNENDFYALFIGTPRANEEHRLSILDEAVKYNPEVIVLFPGLDDTVDMGLYRLNRIGYEGRIEVANSLDEIIALIAEFSHEDALFIGGNGQEAIIEIQERIRLLSENL
;
A
#
# COMPACT_ATOMS: atom_id res chain seq x y z
N MET A 1 -28.08 9.50 5.18
CA MET A 1 -28.00 8.03 5.03
C MET A 1 -27.18 7.46 6.16
N LYS A 2 -27.43 6.21 6.53
CA LYS A 2 -26.74 5.51 7.61
C LYS A 2 -25.98 4.31 7.05
N ALA A 3 -24.72 4.12 7.44
CA ALA A 3 -23.91 2.99 7.02
C ALA A 3 -23.38 2.19 8.21
N ALA A 4 -23.33 0.87 8.07
CA ALA A 4 -22.60 0.01 9.00
C ALA A 4 -21.18 -0.25 8.48
N VAL A 5 -20.18 -0.09 9.35
CA VAL A 5 -18.79 -0.50 9.07
C VAL A 5 -18.44 -1.69 9.95
N ILE A 6 -18.05 -2.81 9.34
CA ILE A 6 -17.81 -4.08 10.03
C ILE A 6 -16.36 -4.50 9.84
N GLY A 7 -15.63 -4.57 10.96
CA GLY A 7 -14.19 -4.78 10.99
C GLY A 7 -13.42 -3.45 10.91
N LEU A 8 -12.72 -3.09 11.99
CA LEU A 8 -12.01 -1.82 12.16
C LEU A 8 -10.49 -1.95 12.03
N GLY A 9 -10.04 -2.76 11.09
CA GLY A 9 -8.67 -2.71 10.57
C GLY A 9 -8.42 -1.42 9.77
N VAL A 10 -7.30 -1.31 9.09
CA VAL A 10 -6.90 -0.11 8.32
C VAL A 10 -8.01 0.36 7.39
N GLU A 11 -8.55 -0.51 6.54
CA GLU A 11 -9.61 -0.17 5.60
C GLU A 11 -10.94 0.20 6.28
N GLY A 12 -11.28 -0.47 7.38
CA GLY A 12 -12.51 -0.18 8.12
C GLY A 12 -12.47 1.19 8.80
N LYS A 13 -11.36 1.56 9.45
CA LYS A 13 -11.17 2.88 10.04
C LYS A 13 -11.24 3.99 8.98
N LYS A 14 -10.59 3.78 7.83
CA LYS A 14 -10.67 4.71 6.70
C LYS A 14 -12.09 4.82 6.15
N ALA A 15 -12.85 3.71 6.08
CA ALA A 15 -14.25 3.73 5.69
C ALA A 15 -15.13 4.56 6.67
N VAL A 16 -14.89 4.46 7.97
CA VAL A 16 -15.57 5.30 8.96
C VAL A 16 -15.32 6.77 8.69
N ASN A 17 -14.05 7.18 8.61
CA ASN A 17 -13.68 8.58 8.38
C ASN A 17 -14.27 9.12 7.06
N SER A 18 -14.18 8.33 5.99
CA SER A 18 -14.72 8.71 4.69
C SER A 18 -16.24 8.85 4.70
N LEU A 19 -16.97 7.92 5.31
CA LEU A 19 -18.43 8.02 5.44
C LEU A 19 -18.84 9.26 6.25
N LEU A 20 -18.17 9.54 7.35
CA LEU A 20 -18.42 10.74 8.18
C LEU A 20 -18.16 12.03 7.39
N SER A 21 -17.06 12.12 6.67
CA SER A 21 -16.71 13.29 5.85
C SER A 21 -17.72 13.53 4.71
N HIS A 22 -18.37 12.47 4.22
CA HIS A 22 -19.46 12.55 3.23
C HIS A 22 -20.85 12.74 3.87
N GLY A 23 -20.92 13.01 5.16
CA GLY A 23 -22.17 13.33 5.87
C GLY A 23 -23.07 12.13 6.17
N TRP A 24 -22.53 10.92 6.22
CA TRP A 24 -23.26 9.73 6.64
C TRP A 24 -23.28 9.61 8.17
N GLU A 25 -24.34 9.04 8.70
CA GLU A 25 -24.37 8.47 10.05
C GLU A 25 -23.71 7.09 10.02
N VAL A 26 -22.81 6.78 10.96
CA VAL A 26 -22.03 5.55 10.94
C VAL A 26 -22.25 4.72 12.20
N TYR A 27 -22.57 3.45 12.01
CA TYR A 27 -22.47 2.41 13.02
C TYR A 27 -21.24 1.54 12.70
N ALA A 28 -20.23 1.58 13.55
CA ALA A 28 -18.98 0.84 13.35
C ALA A 28 -18.86 -0.26 14.42
N THR A 29 -18.35 -1.43 14.04
CA THR A 29 -18.17 -2.55 14.98
C THR A 29 -16.97 -3.42 14.65
N ASP A 30 -16.30 -3.93 15.70
CA ASP A 30 -15.30 -4.97 15.63
C ASP A 30 -15.46 -5.97 16.79
N LEU A 31 -15.24 -7.25 16.52
CA LEU A 31 -15.29 -8.29 17.56
C LEU A 31 -14.08 -8.26 18.49
N ASN A 32 -12.99 -7.61 18.08
CA ASN A 32 -11.84 -7.34 18.94
C ASN A 32 -12.12 -6.10 19.78
N SER A 33 -12.14 -6.26 21.10
CA SER A 33 -12.33 -5.16 22.06
C SER A 33 -11.12 -4.22 22.22
N ASN A 34 -9.94 -4.64 21.71
CA ASN A 34 -8.68 -3.93 21.85
C ASN A 34 -8.22 -3.26 20.52
N VAL A 35 -9.17 -2.89 19.66
CA VAL A 35 -8.84 -2.14 18.45
C VAL A 35 -8.33 -0.76 18.81
N ASP A 36 -7.17 -0.39 18.27
CA ASP A 36 -6.69 0.99 18.34
C ASP A 36 -7.55 1.89 17.44
N LEU A 37 -8.18 2.90 18.06
CA LEU A 37 -9.06 3.86 17.41
C LEU A 37 -8.40 5.24 17.20
N SER A 38 -7.10 5.37 17.43
CA SER A 38 -6.39 6.66 17.33
C SER A 38 -6.48 7.30 15.94
N ASP A 39 -6.63 6.49 14.87
CA ASP A 39 -6.78 6.95 13.48
C ASP A 39 -8.22 7.37 13.14
N LEU A 40 -9.19 7.22 14.05
CA LEU A 40 -10.53 7.70 13.82
C LEU A 40 -10.62 9.19 14.12
N GLU A 41 -11.17 9.95 13.19
CA GLU A 41 -11.52 11.36 13.38
C GLU A 41 -12.76 11.46 14.28
N LEU A 42 -12.58 11.13 15.57
CA LEU A 42 -13.66 11.16 16.55
C LEU A 42 -14.06 12.61 16.82
N PRO A 43 -15.35 12.99 16.67
CA PRO A 43 -15.80 14.31 17.06
C PRO A 43 -15.60 14.51 18.56
N MET A 44 -14.89 15.57 18.96
CA MET A 44 -14.49 15.87 20.35
C MET A 44 -15.67 16.20 21.28
N ILE A 45 -16.91 16.09 20.84
CA ILE A 45 -18.12 16.53 21.61
C ILE A 45 -18.91 15.29 22.02
N SER A 46 -18.98 15.10 23.36
CA SER A 46 -19.78 14.09 24.07
C SER A 46 -19.55 12.61 23.69
N MET A 47 -18.40 12.08 24.04
CA MET A 47 -18.24 10.63 24.10
C MET A 47 -18.88 10.06 25.36
N ASN A 48 -19.95 9.30 25.21
CA ASN A 48 -20.48 8.45 26.26
C ASN A 48 -19.80 7.08 26.18
N LEU A 49 -18.88 6.82 27.08
CA LEU A 49 -18.19 5.54 27.18
C LEU A 49 -19.03 4.62 28.10
N VAL A 50 -19.61 3.58 27.53
CA VAL A 50 -20.28 2.52 28.29
C VAL A 50 -19.36 1.31 28.24
N SER A 51 -18.68 1.03 29.34
CA SER A 51 -17.87 -0.16 29.46
C SER A 51 -18.57 -1.19 30.36
N GLY A 52 -18.77 -2.38 29.84
CA GLY A 52 -19.32 -3.54 30.54
C GLY A 52 -18.43 -4.76 30.38
N GLY A 53 -17.32 -4.81 31.16
CA GLY A 53 -16.37 -5.93 31.03
C GLY A 53 -15.48 -5.84 29.77
N GLU A 54 -15.57 -6.83 28.86
CA GLU A 54 -14.76 -6.90 27.64
C GLU A 54 -15.35 -6.13 26.45
N THR A 55 -16.43 -5.36 26.66
CA THR A 55 -17.12 -4.61 25.59
C THR A 55 -17.02 -3.12 25.80
N VAL A 56 -16.85 -2.37 24.71
CA VAL A 56 -16.79 -0.90 24.73
C VAL A 56 -17.78 -0.35 23.70
N SER A 57 -18.58 0.64 24.09
CA SER A 57 -19.45 1.38 23.17
C SER A 57 -19.14 2.88 23.28
N ILE A 58 -18.86 3.50 22.13
CA ILE A 58 -18.60 4.94 21.99
C ILE A 58 -19.73 5.53 21.14
N VAL A 59 -20.41 6.53 21.64
CA VAL A 59 -21.54 7.15 20.94
C VAL A 59 -21.33 8.66 20.83
N SER A 60 -21.46 9.16 19.62
CA SER A 60 -21.53 10.59 19.29
C SER A 60 -22.73 10.86 18.37
N ASP A 61 -22.91 12.11 17.93
CA ASP A 61 -24.08 12.51 17.13
C ASP A 61 -24.20 11.69 15.82
N ASN A 62 -23.08 11.44 15.13
CA ASN A 62 -23.06 10.79 13.81
C ASN A 62 -22.33 9.44 13.81
N LEU A 63 -21.76 9.01 14.95
CA LEU A 63 -20.96 7.80 15.03
C LEU A 63 -21.27 7.01 16.29
N THR A 64 -21.56 5.73 16.10
CA THR A 64 -21.58 4.73 17.19
C THR A 64 -20.52 3.67 16.88
N VAL A 65 -19.64 3.39 17.84
CA VAL A 65 -18.62 2.33 17.72
C VAL A 65 -18.83 1.30 18.81
N ASP A 66 -19.04 0.06 18.44
CA ASP A 66 -19.15 -1.09 19.34
C ASP A 66 -17.95 -2.01 19.18
N LEU A 67 -17.19 -2.25 20.25
CA LEU A 67 -16.05 -3.18 20.28
C LEU A 67 -16.32 -4.37 21.20
N GLY A 68 -15.87 -5.55 20.78
CA GLY A 68 -16.08 -6.82 21.46
C GLY A 68 -17.44 -7.47 21.15
N PHE A 69 -18.32 -6.79 20.43
CA PHE A 69 -19.62 -7.33 20.01
C PHE A 69 -20.13 -6.63 18.75
N SER A 70 -21.19 -7.17 18.18
CA SER A 70 -21.85 -6.59 17.00
C SER A 70 -23.37 -6.59 17.22
N ASN A 71 -24.00 -5.44 17.03
CA ASN A 71 -25.46 -5.29 17.15
C ASN A 71 -26.13 -5.53 15.78
N SER A 72 -26.68 -6.73 15.58
CA SER A 72 -27.33 -7.10 14.32
C SER A 72 -28.50 -6.18 13.96
N SER A 73 -29.28 -5.70 14.92
CA SER A 73 -30.39 -4.78 14.65
C SER A 73 -29.90 -3.43 14.12
N ALA A 74 -28.81 -2.90 14.71
CA ALA A 74 -28.21 -1.64 14.24
C ALA A 74 -27.67 -1.79 12.79
N ILE A 75 -27.08 -2.95 12.45
CA ILE A 75 -26.63 -3.23 11.07
C ILE A 75 -27.83 -3.33 10.11
N GLU A 76 -28.93 -3.96 10.53
CA GLU A 76 -30.13 -4.13 9.68
C GLU A 76 -30.81 -2.80 9.36
N GLU A 77 -30.76 -1.83 10.27
CA GLU A 77 -31.31 -0.48 10.11
C GLU A 77 -30.49 0.38 9.12
N CYS A 78 -29.23 0.02 8.83
CA CYS A 78 -28.39 0.80 7.93
C CYS A 78 -28.84 0.68 6.46
N ASP A 79 -28.69 1.77 5.72
CA ASP A 79 -28.95 1.84 4.27
C ASP A 79 -27.84 1.13 3.50
N ALA A 80 -26.60 1.20 3.97
CA ALA A 80 -25.43 0.59 3.36
C ALA A 80 -24.53 -0.12 4.38
N ILE A 81 -23.67 -1.01 3.89
CA ILE A 81 -22.72 -1.78 4.70
C ILE A 81 -21.33 -1.67 4.05
N ALA A 82 -20.31 -1.36 4.84
CA ALA A 82 -18.91 -1.46 4.50
C ALA A 82 -18.29 -2.59 5.33
N ILE A 83 -17.70 -3.59 4.69
CA ILE A 83 -16.98 -4.68 5.37
C ILE A 83 -15.48 -4.49 5.22
N SER A 84 -14.70 -4.91 6.21
CA SER A 84 -13.25 -5.03 6.00
C SER A 84 -12.98 -5.98 4.81
N PRO A 85 -12.13 -5.60 3.83
CA PRO A 85 -11.85 -6.45 2.67
C PRO A 85 -11.37 -7.86 3.02
N SER A 86 -10.67 -8.02 4.16
CA SER A 86 -10.23 -9.32 4.68
C SER A 86 -11.36 -10.26 5.10
N MET A 87 -12.58 -9.74 5.26
CA MET A 87 -13.77 -10.55 5.59
C MET A 87 -14.46 -11.11 4.34
N TYR A 88 -14.12 -10.59 3.15
CA TYR A 88 -14.74 -11.02 1.90
C TYR A 88 -14.49 -12.52 1.63
N GLY A 89 -15.51 -13.24 1.17
CA GLY A 89 -15.47 -14.70 0.98
C GLY A 89 -15.67 -15.51 2.28
N GLY A 90 -15.88 -14.84 3.42
CA GLY A 90 -16.30 -15.50 4.66
C GLY A 90 -17.81 -15.62 4.79
N ALA A 91 -18.30 -16.70 5.41
CA ALA A 91 -19.74 -16.99 5.53
C ALA A 91 -20.59 -15.87 6.16
N PHE A 92 -20.00 -15.01 6.98
CA PHE A 92 -20.68 -13.84 7.55
C PHE A 92 -20.82 -12.73 6.48
N ALA A 93 -19.75 -12.43 5.75
CA ALA A 93 -19.76 -11.46 4.67
C ALA A 93 -20.74 -11.87 3.55
N ASP A 94 -20.76 -13.15 3.17
CA ASP A 94 -21.67 -13.66 2.15
C ASP A 94 -23.13 -13.39 2.49
N LYS A 95 -23.54 -13.62 3.76
CA LYS A 95 -24.90 -13.28 4.23
C LYS A 95 -25.23 -11.80 4.17
N LEU A 96 -24.24 -10.92 4.35
CA LEU A 96 -24.42 -9.47 4.23
C LEU A 96 -24.51 -9.07 2.76
N LEU A 97 -23.72 -9.69 1.89
CA LEU A 97 -23.72 -9.45 0.45
C LEU A 97 -25.05 -9.86 -0.20
N GLU A 98 -25.67 -10.98 0.26
CA GLU A 98 -27.01 -11.42 -0.19
C GLU A 98 -28.09 -10.34 0.02
N LYS A 99 -27.91 -9.43 0.99
CA LYS A 99 -28.83 -8.31 1.24
C LYS A 99 -28.72 -7.18 0.20
N GLY A 100 -27.70 -7.21 -0.67
CA GLY A 100 -27.44 -6.18 -1.69
C GLY A 100 -27.09 -4.80 -1.15
N LYS A 101 -26.76 -4.69 0.15
CA LYS A 101 -26.50 -3.41 0.84
C LYS A 101 -25.01 -3.05 0.91
N LEU A 102 -24.10 -3.78 0.25
CA LEU A 102 -22.70 -3.35 0.23
C LEU A 102 -22.61 -1.92 -0.35
N LEU A 103 -21.78 -1.06 0.21
CA LEU A 103 -21.69 0.34 -0.18
C LEU A 103 -21.49 0.50 -1.70
N SER A 104 -20.68 -0.36 -2.32
CA SER A 104 -20.47 -0.39 -3.79
C SER A 104 -21.73 -0.75 -4.62
N ASN A 105 -22.79 -1.31 -3.99
CA ASN A 105 -24.06 -1.58 -4.63
C ASN A 105 -25.09 -0.48 -4.37
N VAL A 106 -24.90 0.32 -3.31
CA VAL A 106 -25.78 1.45 -2.95
C VAL A 106 -25.29 2.74 -3.61
N VAL A 107 -23.98 2.95 -3.63
CA VAL A 107 -23.32 4.08 -4.32
C VAL A 107 -22.67 3.51 -5.58
N THR A 108 -23.28 3.73 -6.75
CA THR A 108 -22.93 3.00 -7.98
C THR A 108 -22.25 3.84 -9.06
N LYS A 109 -22.16 5.18 -8.91
CA LYS A 109 -21.59 6.06 -9.93
C LYS A 109 -20.16 5.67 -10.35
N HIS A 110 -19.35 5.14 -9.41
CA HIS A 110 -18.00 4.66 -9.72
C HIS A 110 -17.96 3.54 -10.76
N LYS A 111 -19.04 2.75 -10.90
CA LYS A 111 -19.13 1.65 -11.88
C LYS A 111 -19.31 2.14 -13.33
N ASP A 112 -19.73 3.38 -13.51
CA ASP A 112 -19.89 3.99 -14.84
C ASP A 112 -18.59 4.67 -15.34
N ILE A 113 -17.54 4.71 -14.49
CA ILE A 113 -16.25 5.35 -14.79
C ILE A 113 -15.27 4.30 -15.30
N PHE A 114 -14.55 4.61 -16.40
CA PHE A 114 -13.50 3.74 -16.92
C PHE A 114 -12.45 3.47 -15.85
N THR A 115 -12.30 2.21 -15.44
CA THR A 115 -11.54 1.83 -14.25
C THR A 115 -10.28 1.05 -14.59
N ILE A 116 -9.16 1.53 -14.06
CA ILE A 116 -7.84 0.91 -14.20
C ILE A 116 -7.35 0.45 -12.83
N GLY A 117 -7.06 -0.84 -12.68
CA GLY A 117 -6.46 -1.41 -11.48
C GLY A 117 -4.95 -1.62 -11.63
N ILE A 118 -4.17 -1.29 -10.61
CA ILE A 118 -2.75 -1.64 -10.53
C ILE A 118 -2.54 -2.54 -9.31
N THR A 119 -2.05 -3.75 -9.55
CA THR A 119 -1.79 -4.75 -8.52
C THR A 119 -0.39 -5.37 -8.65
N GLY A 120 -0.04 -6.25 -7.75
CA GLY A 120 1.23 -6.96 -7.66
C GLY A 120 1.90 -6.79 -6.29
N THR A 121 3.06 -7.39 -6.10
CA THR A 121 3.75 -7.36 -4.80
C THR A 121 4.38 -6.00 -4.54
N ASN A 122 5.28 -5.54 -5.39
CA ASN A 122 6.02 -4.29 -5.24
C ASN A 122 5.75 -3.34 -6.43
N GLY A 123 5.92 -2.02 -6.22
CA GLY A 123 5.84 -1.02 -7.27
C GLY A 123 4.43 -0.48 -7.57
N LYS A 124 3.38 -0.99 -6.96
CA LYS A 124 1.98 -0.56 -7.16
C LYS A 124 1.82 0.97 -7.08
N THR A 125 2.15 1.55 -5.93
CA THR A 125 1.98 2.99 -5.67
C THR A 125 2.73 3.85 -6.68
N THR A 126 3.99 3.50 -6.96
CA THR A 126 4.80 4.24 -7.94
C THR A 126 4.19 4.17 -9.33
N SER A 127 3.75 2.98 -9.79
CA SER A 127 3.10 2.81 -11.10
C SER A 127 1.78 3.58 -11.19
N VAL A 128 0.98 3.59 -10.11
CA VAL A 128 -0.25 4.40 -10.01
C VAL A 128 0.06 5.88 -10.19
N HIS A 129 1.05 6.42 -9.46
CA HIS A 129 1.39 7.84 -9.56
C HIS A 129 2.04 8.22 -10.88
N MET A 130 2.85 7.35 -11.49
CA MET A 130 3.40 7.55 -12.84
C MET A 130 2.27 7.61 -13.87
N LEU A 131 1.33 6.65 -13.82
CA LEU A 131 0.18 6.64 -14.73
C LEU A 131 -0.74 7.85 -14.50
N LYS A 132 -1.01 8.21 -13.24
CA LYS A 132 -1.74 9.44 -12.90
C LYS A 132 -1.13 10.66 -13.59
N SER A 133 0.19 10.86 -13.42
CA SER A 133 0.91 12.00 -14.03
C SER A 133 0.74 12.04 -15.54
N ILE A 134 0.85 10.90 -16.22
CA ILE A 134 0.66 10.82 -17.68
C ILE A 134 -0.78 11.21 -18.06
N LEU A 135 -1.77 10.67 -17.37
CA LEU A 135 -3.18 10.88 -17.66
C LEU A 135 -3.60 12.34 -17.42
N GLU A 136 -3.17 12.93 -16.30
CA GLU A 136 -3.45 14.35 -15.99
C GLU A 136 -2.76 15.29 -16.98
N ASN A 137 -1.52 15.03 -17.38
CA ASN A 137 -0.83 15.80 -18.43
C ASN A 137 -1.47 15.62 -19.81
N ALA A 138 -2.20 14.53 -20.04
CA ALA A 138 -3.03 14.33 -21.22
C ALA A 138 -4.42 15.00 -21.10
N GLY A 139 -4.67 15.77 -20.04
CA GLY A 139 -5.93 16.48 -19.82
C GLY A 139 -7.07 15.61 -19.30
N LYS A 140 -6.78 14.42 -18.75
CA LYS A 140 -7.79 13.55 -18.15
C LYS A 140 -8.03 13.94 -16.69
N LYS A 141 -9.29 13.93 -16.28
CA LYS A 141 -9.67 14.06 -14.88
C LYS A 141 -9.66 12.68 -14.21
N VAL A 142 -8.66 12.45 -13.37
CA VAL A 142 -8.39 11.14 -12.78
C VAL A 142 -8.71 11.15 -11.29
N LEU A 143 -9.55 10.23 -10.85
CA LEU A 143 -9.71 9.94 -9.42
C LEU A 143 -8.81 8.75 -9.05
N VAL A 144 -7.93 8.96 -8.07
CA VAL A 144 -6.95 7.97 -7.64
C VAL A 144 -7.19 7.57 -6.20
N GLY A 145 -7.15 6.26 -5.93
CA GLY A 145 -7.33 5.76 -4.57
C GLY A 145 -7.14 4.24 -4.47
N GLY A 146 -7.71 3.66 -3.44
CA GLY A 146 -7.69 2.20 -3.21
C GLY A 146 -6.98 1.82 -1.92
N ASN A 147 -6.01 0.92 -1.99
CA ASN A 147 -5.32 0.31 -0.88
C ASN A 147 -4.89 1.29 0.23
N GLY A 148 -5.61 1.30 1.35
CA GLY A 148 -5.30 2.16 2.50
C GLY A 148 -3.96 1.87 3.15
N GLY A 149 -3.51 0.61 3.16
CA GLY A 149 -2.17 0.22 3.60
C GLY A 149 -1.04 0.71 2.67
N GLY A 150 -1.38 1.11 1.44
CA GLY A 150 -0.48 1.74 0.48
C GLY A 150 -0.34 3.27 0.63
N GLY A 151 -1.12 3.87 1.53
CA GLY A 151 -1.13 5.31 1.76
C GLY A 151 -2.32 6.06 1.16
N PHE A 152 -3.27 5.36 0.51
CA PHE A 152 -4.52 5.94 0.00
C PHE A 152 -5.62 5.99 1.09
N SER A 153 -6.70 6.70 0.80
CA SER A 153 -7.83 6.88 1.73
C SER A 153 -8.76 5.66 1.86
N GLY A 154 -8.47 4.58 1.11
CA GLY A 154 -9.25 3.33 1.15
C GLY A 154 -10.21 3.17 -0.02
N TYR A 155 -10.72 1.94 -0.20
CA TYR A 155 -11.61 1.61 -1.33
C TYR A 155 -12.97 2.30 -1.22
N TYR A 156 -13.50 2.44 -0.01
CA TYR A 156 -14.80 3.07 0.19
C TYR A 156 -14.78 4.58 -0.01
N ASP A 157 -13.66 5.23 0.32
CA ASP A 157 -13.44 6.63 0.00
C ASP A 157 -13.54 6.87 -1.52
N LEU A 158 -12.84 6.04 -2.27
CA LEU A 158 -12.85 6.10 -3.73
C LEU A 158 -14.27 5.94 -4.33
N ILE A 159 -15.10 5.04 -3.75
CA ILE A 159 -16.49 4.84 -4.16
C ILE A 159 -17.34 6.08 -3.86
N LEU A 160 -17.15 6.70 -2.71
CA LEU A 160 -17.89 7.90 -2.28
C LEU A 160 -17.46 9.12 -3.10
N GLU A 161 -16.15 9.37 -3.22
CA GLU A 161 -15.60 10.48 -3.99
C GLU A 161 -15.98 10.44 -5.48
N ALA A 162 -16.09 9.26 -6.08
CA ALA A 162 -16.57 9.11 -7.45
C ALA A 162 -17.99 9.67 -7.67
N SER A 163 -18.76 9.89 -6.60
CA SER A 163 -20.10 10.47 -6.67
C SER A 163 -20.11 12.00 -6.63
N ASN A 164 -19.02 12.63 -6.22
CA ASN A 164 -18.93 14.06 -6.00
C ASN A 164 -18.68 14.85 -7.29
N ASP A 165 -18.06 14.24 -8.30
CA ASP A 165 -17.69 14.93 -9.53
C ASP A 165 -17.72 13.98 -10.75
N ASP A 166 -17.53 14.51 -11.95
CA ASP A 166 -17.39 13.71 -13.15
C ASP A 166 -15.91 13.45 -13.43
N TYR A 167 -15.50 12.19 -13.37
CA TYR A 167 -14.15 11.73 -13.65
C TYR A 167 -14.10 10.96 -14.96
N ASP A 168 -13.01 11.13 -15.73
CA ASP A 168 -12.76 10.34 -16.94
C ASP A 168 -12.27 8.93 -16.60
N ILE A 169 -11.45 8.82 -15.55
CA ILE A 169 -10.76 7.58 -15.17
C ILE A 169 -10.75 7.42 -13.65
N LEU A 170 -11.05 6.21 -13.22
CA LEU A 170 -10.84 5.73 -11.87
C LEU A 170 -9.57 4.88 -11.86
N LEU A 171 -8.54 5.31 -11.13
CA LEU A 171 -7.26 4.61 -11.02
C LEU A 171 -7.11 4.03 -9.62
N VAL A 172 -7.14 2.71 -9.52
CA VAL A 172 -7.23 1.97 -8.25
C VAL A 172 -5.93 1.23 -7.95
N GLU A 173 -5.27 1.56 -6.84
CA GLU A 173 -4.27 0.66 -6.27
C GLU A 173 -4.97 -0.52 -5.61
N VAL A 174 -4.73 -1.73 -6.12
CA VAL A 174 -5.33 -2.96 -5.62
C VAL A 174 -4.29 -3.77 -4.83
N CYS A 175 -4.52 -3.96 -3.54
CA CYS A 175 -3.71 -4.86 -2.73
C CYS A 175 -3.93 -6.32 -3.18
N ASP A 176 -2.87 -7.09 -3.26
CA ASP A 176 -2.91 -8.51 -3.63
C ASP A 176 -3.78 -9.36 -2.69
N MET A 177 -3.90 -8.96 -1.42
CA MET A 177 -4.81 -9.62 -0.45
C MET A 177 -6.29 -9.32 -0.69
N THR A 178 -6.64 -8.29 -1.47
CA THR A 178 -8.01 -7.79 -1.62
C THR A 178 -8.58 -7.95 -3.03
N LEU A 179 -7.93 -8.74 -3.88
CA LEU A 179 -8.28 -8.91 -5.30
C LEU A 179 -9.75 -9.31 -5.51
N ASP A 180 -10.21 -10.35 -4.80
CA ASP A 180 -11.59 -10.84 -4.95
C ASP A 180 -12.61 -9.79 -4.43
N PHE A 181 -12.31 -9.08 -3.34
CA PHE A 181 -13.12 -7.97 -2.85
C PHE A 181 -13.19 -6.81 -3.85
N CYS A 182 -12.05 -6.39 -4.39
CA CYS A 182 -11.99 -5.32 -5.38
C CYS A 182 -12.72 -5.71 -6.67
N ASN A 183 -12.62 -6.97 -7.10
CA ASN A 183 -13.33 -7.49 -8.26
C ASN A 183 -14.87 -7.47 -8.07
N TYR A 184 -15.34 -7.56 -6.83
CA TYR A 184 -16.75 -7.40 -6.51
C TYR A 184 -17.19 -5.93 -6.48
N CYS A 185 -16.32 -5.04 -5.97
CA CYS A 185 -16.67 -3.63 -5.79
C CYS A 185 -16.55 -2.78 -7.04
N PHE A 186 -15.60 -3.10 -7.93
CA PHE A 186 -15.23 -2.29 -9.09
C PHE A 186 -15.31 -3.09 -10.38
N ASP A 187 -15.72 -2.43 -11.46
CA ASP A 187 -15.75 -2.98 -12.81
C ASP A 187 -14.48 -2.53 -13.56
N PHE A 188 -13.40 -3.33 -13.46
CA PHE A 188 -12.10 -2.99 -14.07
C PHE A 188 -12.11 -3.24 -15.59
N ASP A 189 -11.81 -2.21 -16.38
CA ASP A 189 -11.57 -2.29 -17.83
C ASP A 189 -10.15 -2.77 -18.14
N MET A 190 -9.17 -2.26 -17.38
CA MET A 190 -7.76 -2.57 -17.52
C MET A 190 -7.12 -2.90 -16.18
N VAL A 191 -6.18 -3.82 -16.18
CA VAL A 191 -5.40 -4.16 -14.99
C VAL A 191 -3.92 -4.28 -15.32
N GLY A 192 -3.07 -3.59 -14.57
CA GLY A 192 -1.62 -3.73 -14.59
C GLY A 192 -1.10 -4.60 -13.45
N LEU A 193 -0.27 -5.59 -13.78
CA LEU A 193 0.47 -6.38 -12.81
C LEU A 193 1.94 -5.94 -12.78
N THR A 194 2.38 -5.39 -11.67
CA THR A 194 3.78 -4.95 -11.52
C THR A 194 4.74 -6.12 -11.47
N ASN A 195 4.55 -7.02 -10.51
CA ASN A 195 5.32 -8.26 -10.33
C ASN A 195 4.60 -9.21 -9.35
N ILE A 196 5.10 -10.44 -9.26
CA ILE A 196 4.69 -11.43 -8.26
C ILE A 196 5.93 -11.79 -7.43
N GLY A 197 5.87 -11.57 -6.13
CA GLY A 197 6.95 -11.85 -5.18
C GLY A 197 6.44 -12.48 -3.88
N ASN A 198 7.35 -12.68 -2.94
CA ASN A 198 7.08 -13.30 -1.65
C ASN A 198 6.63 -12.25 -0.62
N ASP A 199 5.42 -11.74 -0.76
CA ASP A 199 4.77 -10.92 0.25
C ASP A 199 3.42 -11.53 0.62
N HIS A 200 2.91 -11.23 1.81
CA HIS A 200 1.64 -11.74 2.32
C HIS A 200 1.48 -13.28 2.22
N MET A 201 2.57 -14.03 2.38
CA MET A 201 2.53 -15.50 2.34
C MET A 201 1.78 -16.12 3.52
N ASP A 202 1.54 -15.37 4.58
CA ASP A 202 0.61 -15.71 5.67
C ASP A 202 -0.84 -15.79 5.17
N VAL A 203 -1.21 -15.02 4.16
CA VAL A 203 -2.53 -15.03 3.49
C VAL A 203 -2.53 -15.98 2.30
N HIS A 204 -1.66 -15.78 1.34
CA HIS A 204 -1.62 -16.56 0.09
C HIS A 204 -1.16 -18.00 0.29
N LYS A 205 -0.38 -18.30 1.34
CA LYS A 205 0.25 -19.60 1.64
C LYS A 205 1.32 -20.01 0.62
N THR A 206 1.07 -19.84 -0.68
CA THR A 206 2.00 -20.19 -1.76
C THR A 206 1.89 -19.21 -2.93
N ILE A 207 2.96 -19.06 -3.70
CA ILE A 207 2.95 -18.32 -4.96
C ILE A 207 1.90 -18.87 -5.95
N ALA A 208 1.67 -20.18 -5.96
CA ALA A 208 0.66 -20.81 -6.82
C ALA A 208 -0.76 -20.33 -6.45
N ASN A 209 -1.08 -20.24 -5.16
CA ASN A 209 -2.38 -19.70 -4.71
C ASN A 209 -2.53 -18.22 -5.08
N TYR A 210 -1.47 -17.42 -4.91
CA TYR A 210 -1.47 -16.02 -5.33
C TYR A 210 -1.75 -15.89 -6.83
N LYS A 211 -1.08 -16.69 -7.67
CA LYS A 211 -1.34 -16.74 -9.11
C LYS A 211 -2.78 -17.11 -9.43
N ASN A 212 -3.35 -18.11 -8.75
CA ASN A 212 -4.74 -18.51 -8.96
C ASN A 212 -5.72 -17.38 -8.63
N THR A 213 -5.44 -16.57 -7.62
CA THR A 213 -6.26 -15.38 -7.30
C THR A 213 -6.13 -14.31 -8.40
N LEU A 214 -4.92 -14.09 -8.92
CA LEU A 214 -4.69 -13.20 -10.06
C LEU A 214 -5.41 -13.68 -11.33
N VAL A 215 -5.42 -14.99 -11.62
CA VAL A 215 -6.16 -15.57 -12.77
C VAL A 215 -7.64 -15.22 -12.70
N ARG A 216 -8.28 -15.38 -11.52
CA ARG A 216 -9.69 -14.98 -11.33
C ARG A 216 -9.88 -13.46 -11.48
N PHE A 217 -8.96 -12.68 -10.93
CA PHE A 217 -9.03 -11.22 -11.01
C PHE A 217 -8.87 -10.70 -12.44
N PHE A 218 -8.10 -11.38 -13.29
CA PHE A 218 -7.82 -10.98 -14.68
C PHE A 218 -8.87 -11.43 -15.68
N GLU A 219 -9.77 -12.31 -15.28
CA GLU A 219 -10.79 -12.86 -16.18
C GLU A 219 -11.59 -11.75 -16.87
N GLY A 220 -11.64 -11.80 -18.21
CA GLY A 220 -12.40 -10.88 -19.05
C GLY A 220 -11.81 -9.46 -19.20
N LYS A 221 -10.70 -9.13 -18.56
CA LYS A 221 -10.11 -7.78 -18.56
C LYS A 221 -8.96 -7.61 -19.58
N THR A 222 -8.62 -6.37 -19.92
CA THR A 222 -7.36 -6.06 -20.59
C THR A 222 -6.24 -6.06 -19.54
N VAL A 223 -5.26 -6.96 -19.68
CA VAL A 223 -4.23 -7.20 -18.66
C VAL A 223 -2.84 -6.85 -19.19
N PHE A 224 -2.07 -6.12 -18.38
CA PHE A 224 -0.68 -5.76 -18.67
C PHE A 224 0.26 -6.53 -17.72
N THR A 225 1.22 -7.26 -18.29
CA THR A 225 2.22 -8.04 -17.53
C THR A 225 3.62 -7.82 -18.10
N ALA A 226 4.65 -7.90 -17.27
CA ALA A 226 6.03 -7.81 -17.76
C ALA A 226 6.36 -8.96 -18.72
N PHE A 227 7.13 -8.66 -19.78
CA PHE A 227 7.39 -9.58 -20.89
C PHE A 227 8.03 -10.92 -20.46
N ASN A 228 8.92 -10.88 -19.48
CA ASN A 228 9.76 -12.04 -19.08
C ASN A 228 9.20 -12.82 -17.87
N GLN A 229 7.88 -12.90 -17.71
CA GLN A 229 7.31 -13.65 -16.58
C GLN A 229 6.77 -15.00 -17.04
N ASP A 230 7.19 -16.08 -16.37
CA ASP A 230 6.86 -17.48 -16.72
C ASP A 230 5.35 -17.80 -16.70
N PHE A 231 4.55 -16.98 -15.99
CA PHE A 231 3.11 -17.17 -15.84
C PHE A 231 2.25 -16.39 -16.84
N ASN A 232 2.86 -15.72 -17.82
CA ASN A 232 2.09 -14.97 -18.84
C ASN A 232 1.16 -15.85 -19.68
N ALA A 233 1.43 -17.16 -19.77
CA ALA A 233 0.57 -18.10 -20.49
C ALA A 233 -0.80 -18.24 -19.81
N ASP A 234 -0.82 -18.44 -18.48
CA ASP A 234 -2.07 -18.63 -17.71
C ASP A 234 -2.97 -17.39 -17.79
N PHE A 235 -2.36 -16.20 -17.74
CA PHE A 235 -3.12 -14.94 -17.83
C PHE A 235 -3.66 -14.66 -19.22
N LYS A 236 -2.97 -15.10 -20.29
CA LYS A 236 -3.46 -14.97 -21.67
C LYS A 236 -4.72 -15.77 -21.94
N GLU A 237 -4.93 -16.87 -21.24
CA GLU A 237 -6.10 -17.74 -21.45
C GLU A 237 -7.37 -17.11 -20.89
N VAL A 238 -7.28 -16.29 -19.84
CA VAL A 238 -8.46 -15.74 -19.12
C VAL A 238 -8.72 -14.27 -19.46
N ALA A 239 -7.69 -13.52 -19.82
CA ALA A 239 -7.80 -12.10 -20.17
C ALA A 239 -8.52 -11.93 -21.53
N SER A 240 -9.35 -10.88 -21.65
CA SER A 240 -9.89 -10.47 -22.96
C SER A 240 -8.79 -10.01 -23.92
N LYS A 241 -7.74 -9.39 -23.36
CA LYS A 241 -6.54 -8.95 -24.07
C LYS A 241 -5.36 -8.99 -23.11
N ALA A 242 -4.25 -9.63 -23.49
CA ALA A 242 -3.01 -9.64 -22.73
C ALA A 242 -1.94 -8.85 -23.46
N ILE A 243 -1.40 -7.82 -22.81
CA ILE A 243 -0.41 -6.89 -23.39
C ILE A 243 0.87 -7.00 -22.58
N PRO A 244 1.98 -7.45 -23.17
CA PRO A 244 3.27 -7.42 -22.50
C PRO A 244 3.80 -5.99 -22.42
N PHE A 245 4.42 -5.63 -21.30
CA PHE A 245 5.21 -4.42 -21.19
C PHE A 245 6.67 -4.73 -20.95
N PHE A 246 7.53 -3.75 -21.24
CA PHE A 246 8.98 -3.82 -21.12
C PHE A 246 9.46 -2.73 -20.16
N GLU A 247 10.71 -2.84 -19.73
CA GLU A 247 11.37 -1.75 -19.02
C GLU A 247 11.35 -0.50 -19.89
N TYR A 248 11.06 0.64 -19.25
CA TYR A 248 11.13 1.94 -19.89
C TYR A 248 12.60 2.30 -20.11
N ASP A 249 12.99 2.58 -21.35
CA ASP A 249 14.38 2.73 -21.79
C ASP A 249 14.85 4.20 -21.90
N GLU A 250 13.94 5.15 -21.61
CA GLU A 250 14.27 6.58 -21.59
C GLU A 250 14.61 7.05 -20.16
N LYS A 251 15.18 8.25 -20.08
CA LYS A 251 15.63 8.82 -18.79
C LYS A 251 14.49 9.04 -17.80
N LEU A 252 14.68 8.57 -16.57
CA LEU A 252 13.85 8.85 -15.40
C LEU A 252 14.64 9.68 -14.38
N GLN A 253 13.94 10.49 -13.57
CA GLN A 253 14.55 11.15 -12.41
C GLN A 253 14.60 10.26 -11.18
N VAL A 254 13.77 9.23 -11.13
CA VAL A 254 13.71 8.27 -10.03
C VAL A 254 14.78 7.18 -10.20
N TRP A 255 15.40 6.81 -9.08
CA TRP A 255 16.46 5.81 -9.07
C TRP A 255 15.92 4.39 -9.08
N GLY A 256 16.66 3.48 -9.68
CA GLY A 256 16.49 2.04 -9.65
C GLY A 256 15.81 1.46 -10.89
N ARG A 257 16.33 0.32 -11.35
CA ARG A 257 15.79 -0.44 -12.50
C ARG A 257 14.34 -0.88 -12.28
N PHE A 258 13.97 -1.17 -11.03
CA PHE A 258 12.58 -1.47 -10.68
C PHE A 258 11.63 -0.32 -11.02
N ASN A 259 12.10 0.94 -11.00
CA ASN A 259 11.31 2.08 -11.44
C ASN A 259 11.21 2.16 -12.98
N ALA A 260 12.16 1.64 -13.72
CA ALA A 260 12.02 1.49 -15.17
C ALA A 260 10.91 0.48 -15.53
N LEU A 261 10.73 -0.59 -14.75
CA LEU A 261 9.60 -1.51 -14.91
C LEU A 261 8.26 -0.85 -14.55
N ASN A 262 8.20 -0.09 -13.44
CA ASN A 262 7.01 0.66 -13.06
C ASN A 262 6.60 1.68 -14.14
N ALA A 263 7.57 2.39 -14.70
CA ALA A 263 7.37 3.34 -15.81
C ALA A 263 6.94 2.63 -17.11
N GLY A 264 7.51 1.47 -17.39
CA GLY A 264 7.13 0.63 -18.54
C GLY A 264 5.67 0.19 -18.49
N LEU A 265 5.20 -0.21 -17.31
CA LEU A 265 3.79 -0.54 -17.09
C LEU A 265 2.89 0.68 -17.32
N ALA A 266 3.22 1.83 -16.71
CA ALA A 266 2.45 3.06 -16.87
C ALA A 266 2.41 3.52 -18.34
N ALA A 267 3.54 3.47 -19.05
CA ALA A 267 3.66 3.82 -20.46
C ALA A 267 2.84 2.87 -21.36
N ALA A 268 2.84 1.56 -21.07
CA ALA A 268 2.08 0.58 -21.84
C ALA A 268 0.57 0.80 -21.71
N ILE A 269 0.07 1.05 -20.50
CA ILE A 269 -1.34 1.39 -20.26
C ILE A 269 -1.71 2.69 -20.96
N ALA A 270 -0.92 3.74 -20.81
CA ALA A 270 -1.14 5.02 -21.47
C ALA A 270 -1.13 4.91 -23.02
N THR A 271 -0.26 4.05 -23.56
CA THR A 271 -0.22 3.77 -25.01
C THR A 271 -1.48 3.06 -25.48
N GLU A 272 -2.01 2.12 -24.73
CA GLU A 272 -3.29 1.46 -25.05
C GLU A 272 -4.47 2.45 -25.01
N LEU A 273 -4.42 3.42 -24.11
CA LEU A 273 -5.37 4.54 -24.02
C LEU A 273 -5.17 5.60 -25.12
N LYS A 274 -4.22 5.38 -26.05
CA LYS A 274 -3.90 6.30 -27.16
C LYS A 274 -3.39 7.67 -26.72
N ILE A 275 -2.75 7.73 -25.55
CA ILE A 275 -2.07 8.97 -25.13
C ILE A 275 -0.85 9.20 -26.03
N PRO A 276 -0.62 10.43 -26.53
CA PRO A 276 0.52 10.76 -27.37
C PRO A 276 1.87 10.42 -26.70
N LYS A 277 2.81 9.89 -27.48
CA LYS A 277 4.11 9.44 -26.97
C LYS A 277 4.91 10.58 -26.31
N ASP A 278 4.85 11.78 -26.83
CA ASP A 278 5.51 12.96 -26.26
C ASP A 278 4.99 13.34 -24.88
N ILE A 279 3.67 13.20 -24.64
CA ILE A 279 3.07 13.39 -23.30
C ILE A 279 3.57 12.29 -22.35
N ILE A 280 3.56 11.02 -22.78
CA ILE A 280 4.06 9.91 -21.95
C ILE A 280 5.52 10.17 -21.55
N MET A 281 6.38 10.46 -22.53
CA MET A 281 7.81 10.68 -22.30
C MET A 281 8.06 11.91 -21.41
N GLY A 282 7.38 13.04 -21.66
CA GLY A 282 7.52 14.24 -20.84
C GLY A 282 7.09 14.01 -19.40
N SER A 283 5.93 13.35 -19.21
CA SER A 283 5.41 13.06 -17.86
C SER A 283 6.34 12.17 -17.03
N LEU A 284 6.91 11.15 -17.66
CA LEU A 284 7.83 10.23 -16.98
C LEU A 284 9.21 10.86 -16.74
N ALA A 285 9.70 11.70 -17.68
CA ALA A 285 10.96 12.42 -17.51
C ALA A 285 10.92 13.43 -16.35
N ASP A 286 9.74 14.00 -16.05
CA ASP A 286 9.54 14.97 -14.97
C ASP A 286 9.04 14.33 -13.67
N PHE A 287 8.77 13.03 -13.69
CA PHE A 287 8.23 12.32 -12.53
C PHE A 287 9.22 12.28 -11.36
N LYS A 288 8.77 12.70 -10.19
CA LYS A 288 9.53 12.65 -8.93
C LYS A 288 9.03 11.52 -8.05
N ALA A 289 9.92 10.95 -7.26
CA ALA A 289 9.56 9.88 -6.34
C ALA A 289 8.48 10.34 -5.34
N VAL A 290 7.52 9.47 -5.10
CA VAL A 290 6.47 9.68 -4.10
C VAL A 290 7.08 9.58 -2.70
N GLU A 291 6.55 10.34 -1.75
CA GLU A 291 6.97 10.28 -0.34
C GLU A 291 6.87 8.84 0.19
N GLY A 292 7.84 8.46 1.00
CA GLY A 292 7.98 7.09 1.50
C GLY A 292 8.48 6.08 0.45
N ARG A 293 8.63 6.46 -0.83
CA ARG A 293 9.25 5.62 -1.87
C ARG A 293 10.70 6.02 -2.08
N MET A 294 11.46 5.21 -2.84
CA MET A 294 12.90 5.36 -2.98
C MET A 294 13.29 6.74 -3.50
N ASN A 295 13.96 7.51 -2.65
CA ASN A 295 14.60 8.78 -2.94
C ASN A 295 16.09 8.68 -2.64
N VAL A 296 16.91 9.46 -3.36
CA VAL A 296 18.36 9.52 -3.17
C VAL A 296 18.77 10.95 -2.83
N TYR A 297 19.44 11.11 -1.70
CA TYR A 297 19.96 12.37 -1.20
C TYR A 297 21.48 12.35 -1.20
N LYS A 298 22.11 13.53 -1.13
CA LYS A 298 23.55 13.67 -0.94
C LYS A 298 23.80 14.38 0.38
N ILE A 299 24.61 13.74 1.25
CA ILE A 299 25.11 14.34 2.49
C ILE A 299 26.61 14.06 2.54
N ASN A 300 27.45 15.11 2.57
CA ASN A 300 28.88 15.00 2.45
C ASN A 300 29.27 14.18 1.19
N ASN A 301 29.98 13.06 1.39
CA ASN A 301 30.37 12.16 0.30
C ASN A 301 29.35 11.08 0.00
N ALA A 302 28.44 10.77 0.96
CA ALA A 302 27.52 9.67 0.85
C ALA A 302 26.31 9.97 -0.06
N SER A 303 25.90 8.93 -0.79
CA SER A 303 24.58 8.83 -1.37
C SER A 303 23.67 8.14 -0.36
N ILE A 304 22.61 8.81 0.06
CA ILE A 304 21.67 8.29 1.05
C ILE A 304 20.39 7.85 0.33
N PHE A 305 20.15 6.55 0.28
CA PHE A 305 19.00 5.93 -0.38
C PHE A 305 17.92 5.66 0.67
N VAL A 306 16.77 6.29 0.54
CA VAL A 306 15.71 6.18 1.55
C VAL A 306 14.40 5.79 0.88
N GLY A 307 13.80 4.68 1.32
CA GLY A 307 12.50 4.25 0.82
C GLY A 307 12.01 2.96 1.46
N LYS A 308 10.70 2.83 1.60
CA LYS A 308 10.06 1.63 2.15
C LYS A 308 10.44 0.38 1.34
N THR A 309 10.92 -0.65 2.03
CA THR A 309 11.29 -1.96 1.47
C THR A 309 10.91 -3.04 2.49
N ASP A 310 9.63 -3.27 2.69
CA ASP A 310 9.08 -4.07 3.78
C ASP A 310 9.03 -5.59 3.53
N ASN A 311 9.63 -6.05 2.44
CA ASN A 311 9.78 -7.47 2.12
C ASN A 311 11.14 -7.77 1.47
N SER A 312 11.52 -9.04 1.46
CA SER A 312 12.82 -9.51 0.98
C SER A 312 13.07 -9.17 -0.49
N ASP A 313 12.05 -9.29 -1.34
CA ASP A 313 12.19 -9.04 -2.78
C ASP A 313 12.40 -7.54 -3.07
N ALA A 314 11.75 -6.66 -2.30
CA ALA A 314 11.97 -5.21 -2.39
C ALA A 314 13.39 -4.83 -1.98
N LEU A 315 13.88 -5.37 -0.85
CA LEU A 315 15.25 -5.12 -0.41
C LEU A 315 16.27 -5.65 -1.42
N THR A 316 16.11 -6.89 -1.87
CA THR A 316 16.97 -7.52 -2.88
C THR A 316 17.07 -6.67 -4.15
N SER A 317 15.95 -6.09 -4.60
CA SER A 317 15.93 -5.23 -5.78
C SER A 317 16.81 -3.98 -5.61
N VAL A 318 16.89 -3.43 -4.40
CA VAL A 318 17.76 -2.29 -4.07
C VAL A 318 19.21 -2.72 -3.94
N LEU A 319 19.49 -3.79 -3.19
CA LEU A 319 20.85 -4.25 -2.91
C LEU A 319 21.57 -4.82 -4.15
N ASN A 320 20.83 -5.25 -5.16
CA ASN A 320 21.41 -5.67 -6.44
C ASN A 320 21.90 -4.50 -7.32
N GLU A 321 21.51 -3.28 -7.03
CA GLU A 321 21.84 -2.11 -7.86
C GLU A 321 23.00 -1.26 -7.30
N ASN A 322 23.34 -1.44 -6.02
CA ASN A 322 24.41 -0.69 -5.38
C ASN A 322 24.95 -1.41 -4.14
N ASP A 323 26.24 -1.26 -3.86
CA ASP A 323 26.84 -1.68 -2.60
C ASP A 323 26.61 -0.62 -1.52
N PHE A 324 26.29 -1.04 -0.31
CA PHE A 324 25.98 -0.15 0.81
C PHE A 324 26.89 -0.45 2.01
N TYR A 325 27.52 0.58 2.57
CA TYR A 325 28.29 0.48 3.80
C TYR A 325 27.39 0.13 5.00
N ALA A 326 26.27 0.82 5.14
CA ALA A 326 25.33 0.58 6.22
C ALA A 326 23.89 0.45 5.71
N LEU A 327 23.15 -0.49 6.32
CA LEU A 327 21.72 -0.73 6.09
C LEU A 327 20.93 -0.38 7.35
N PHE A 328 20.08 0.65 7.28
CA PHE A 328 19.13 1.00 8.33
C PHE A 328 17.79 0.32 8.03
N ILE A 329 17.35 -0.56 8.93
CA ILE A 329 16.19 -1.41 8.68
C ILE A 329 15.15 -1.22 9.79
N GLY A 330 13.98 -0.69 9.39
CA GLY A 330 12.81 -0.57 10.25
C GLY A 330 12.16 -1.94 10.50
N THR A 331 11.83 -2.21 11.77
CA THR A 331 11.29 -3.51 12.20
C THR A 331 9.77 -3.61 11.96
N PRO A 332 9.23 -4.85 11.75
CA PRO A 332 7.80 -5.09 11.49
C PRO A 332 6.96 -5.04 12.77
N ARG A 333 5.65 -5.29 12.64
CA ARG A 333 4.76 -5.55 13.78
C ARG A 333 5.14 -6.85 14.49
N ALA A 334 4.81 -6.91 15.77
CA ALA A 334 5.09 -8.09 16.60
C ALA A 334 4.42 -9.39 16.07
N ASN A 335 3.27 -9.27 15.41
CA ASN A 335 2.57 -10.40 14.80
C ASN A 335 2.99 -10.68 13.33
N GLU A 336 3.95 -9.95 12.79
CA GLU A 336 4.47 -10.09 11.42
C GLU A 336 5.93 -10.59 11.42
N GLU A 337 6.32 -11.51 12.33
CA GLU A 337 7.69 -12.03 12.47
C GLU A 337 8.28 -12.55 11.14
N HIS A 338 7.44 -13.05 10.23
CA HIS A 338 7.86 -13.52 8.91
C HIS A 338 8.55 -12.42 8.08
N ARG A 339 8.24 -11.14 8.30
CA ARG A 339 8.88 -10.00 7.63
C ARG A 339 10.31 -9.73 8.09
N LEU A 340 10.75 -10.34 9.21
CA LEU A 340 12.16 -10.31 9.62
C LEU A 340 13.07 -11.07 8.65
N SER A 341 12.53 -11.84 7.70
CA SER A 341 13.29 -12.43 6.60
C SER A 341 14.05 -11.39 5.75
N ILE A 342 13.69 -10.12 5.83
CA ILE A 342 14.43 -9.00 5.24
C ILE A 342 15.87 -8.95 5.77
N LEU A 343 16.11 -9.31 7.04
CA LEU A 343 17.44 -9.36 7.64
C LEU A 343 18.27 -10.52 7.08
N ASP A 344 17.64 -11.65 6.76
CA ASP A 344 18.33 -12.77 6.12
C ASP A 344 18.85 -12.38 4.71
N GLU A 345 18.08 -11.55 3.99
CA GLU A 345 18.53 -11.01 2.71
C GLU A 345 19.63 -9.97 2.90
N ALA A 346 19.48 -9.03 3.85
CA ALA A 346 20.45 -8.00 4.13
C ALA A 346 21.86 -8.56 4.39
N VAL A 347 21.95 -9.61 5.20
CA VAL A 347 23.24 -10.26 5.57
C VAL A 347 23.96 -10.87 4.36
N LYS A 348 23.26 -11.32 3.32
CA LYS A 348 23.89 -11.91 2.12
C LYS A 348 24.77 -10.93 1.35
N TYR A 349 24.53 -9.63 1.51
CA TYR A 349 25.29 -8.56 0.86
C TYR A 349 26.45 -8.03 1.71
N ASN A 350 26.70 -8.64 2.88
CA ASN A 350 27.82 -8.33 3.80
C ASN A 350 28.00 -6.83 4.07
N PRO A 351 26.97 -6.08 4.49
CA PRO A 351 27.18 -4.69 4.89
C PRO A 351 28.10 -4.63 6.10
N GLU A 352 28.89 -3.57 6.23
CA GLU A 352 29.76 -3.34 7.39
C GLU A 352 28.91 -3.08 8.66
N VAL A 353 27.74 -2.42 8.49
CA VAL A 353 26.85 -2.03 9.60
C VAL A 353 25.40 -2.35 9.25
N ILE A 354 24.67 -2.94 10.20
CA ILE A 354 23.20 -2.98 10.20
C ILE A 354 22.70 -2.17 11.39
N VAL A 355 21.85 -1.18 11.11
CA VAL A 355 21.16 -0.36 12.12
C VAL A 355 19.71 -0.79 12.17
N LEU A 356 19.23 -1.20 13.33
CA LEU A 356 17.82 -1.51 13.55
C LEU A 356 17.11 -0.32 14.21
N PHE A 357 15.89 -0.04 13.76
CA PHE A 357 15.05 0.99 14.38
C PHE A 357 13.57 0.56 14.41
N PRO A 358 12.75 1.10 15.35
CA PRO A 358 11.31 0.86 15.38
C PRO A 358 10.67 1.32 14.06
N GLY A 359 10.07 0.38 13.32
CA GLY A 359 9.41 0.66 12.05
C GLY A 359 7.90 0.78 12.22
N LEU A 360 7.19 -0.36 12.26
CA LEU A 360 5.75 -0.41 12.52
C LEU A 360 5.44 -0.59 14.01
N ASP A 361 6.24 -1.38 14.72
CA ASP A 361 6.23 -1.54 16.17
C ASP A 361 7.67 -1.51 16.68
N ASP A 362 7.85 -1.33 17.99
CA ASP A 362 9.13 -1.52 18.64
C ASP A 362 9.42 -3.03 18.84
N THR A 363 9.91 -3.65 17.77
CA THR A 363 10.32 -5.06 17.71
C THR A 363 11.83 -5.20 17.43
N VAL A 364 12.61 -4.19 17.81
CA VAL A 364 14.08 -4.18 17.62
C VAL A 364 14.73 -5.40 18.24
N ASP A 365 14.31 -5.82 19.44
CA ASP A 365 14.84 -7.01 20.10
C ASP A 365 14.65 -8.30 19.28
N MET A 366 13.54 -8.41 18.54
CA MET A 366 13.31 -9.55 17.64
C MET A 366 14.29 -9.51 16.47
N GLY A 367 14.56 -8.32 15.94
CA GLY A 367 15.56 -8.10 14.89
C GLY A 367 16.98 -8.46 15.36
N LEU A 368 17.38 -8.02 16.55
CA LEU A 368 18.67 -8.37 17.19
C LEU A 368 18.80 -9.88 17.37
N TYR A 369 17.76 -10.52 17.89
CA TYR A 369 17.73 -11.98 18.03
C TYR A 369 17.91 -12.68 16.69
N ARG A 370 17.23 -12.18 15.62
CA ARG A 370 17.36 -12.73 14.27
C ARG A 370 18.77 -12.62 13.73
N LEU A 371 19.39 -11.42 13.78
CA LEU A 371 20.76 -11.19 13.32
C LEU A 371 21.78 -12.08 14.03
N ASN A 372 21.66 -12.23 15.36
CA ASN A 372 22.51 -13.14 16.13
C ASN A 372 22.33 -14.60 15.69
N ARG A 373 21.09 -15.04 15.46
CA ARG A 373 20.78 -16.41 15.07
C ARG A 373 21.32 -16.77 13.69
N ILE A 374 21.29 -15.84 12.72
CA ILE A 374 21.84 -16.07 11.37
C ILE A 374 23.35 -15.87 11.31
N GLY A 375 23.99 -15.43 12.40
CA GLY A 375 25.44 -15.32 12.51
C GLY A 375 26.02 -14.12 11.78
N TYR A 376 25.34 -12.97 11.77
CA TYR A 376 25.92 -11.74 11.23
C TYR A 376 27.09 -11.27 12.08
N GLU A 377 28.26 -11.10 11.44
CA GLU A 377 29.53 -10.74 12.10
C GLU A 377 29.88 -9.24 12.01
N GLY A 378 29.14 -8.46 11.23
CA GLY A 378 29.32 -7.01 11.11
C GLY A 378 28.86 -6.25 12.35
N ARG A 379 29.07 -4.93 12.34
CA ARG A 379 28.61 -4.03 13.41
C ARG A 379 27.09 -3.95 13.44
N ILE A 380 26.48 -4.13 14.60
CA ILE A 380 25.06 -3.94 14.81
C ILE A 380 24.86 -2.70 15.69
N GLU A 381 24.02 -1.79 15.25
CA GLU A 381 23.59 -0.60 15.99
C GLU A 381 22.08 -0.60 16.17
N VAL A 382 21.59 0.10 17.18
CA VAL A 382 20.17 0.34 17.43
C VAL A 382 19.94 1.84 17.52
N ALA A 383 18.93 2.31 16.84
CA ALA A 383 18.46 3.69 16.93
C ALA A 383 16.99 3.68 17.40
N ASN A 384 16.71 4.23 18.58
CA ASN A 384 15.38 4.24 19.19
C ASN A 384 14.60 5.53 18.91
N SER A 385 15.21 6.47 18.20
CA SER A 385 14.60 7.76 17.85
C SER A 385 15.08 8.26 16.49
N LEU A 386 14.30 9.16 15.90
CA LEU A 386 14.67 9.84 14.66
C LEU A 386 16.01 10.58 14.81
N ASP A 387 16.26 11.24 15.95
CA ASP A 387 17.51 11.97 16.18
C ASP A 387 18.74 11.02 16.23
N GLU A 388 18.58 9.82 16.79
CA GLU A 388 19.64 8.79 16.78
C GLU A 388 19.88 8.26 15.37
N ILE A 389 18.82 8.02 14.57
CA ILE A 389 18.96 7.63 13.16
C ILE A 389 19.75 8.69 12.39
N ILE A 390 19.39 9.96 12.55
CA ILE A 390 20.07 11.07 11.88
C ILE A 390 21.53 11.23 12.35
N ALA A 391 21.82 11.01 13.63
CA ALA A 391 23.17 11.03 14.14
C ALA A 391 24.06 9.94 13.52
N LEU A 392 23.54 8.70 13.40
CA LEU A 392 24.25 7.60 12.74
C LEU A 392 24.42 7.83 11.24
N ILE A 393 23.43 8.41 10.55
CA ILE A 393 23.58 8.83 9.15
C ILE A 393 24.71 9.86 9.01
N ALA A 394 24.80 10.84 9.91
CA ALA A 394 25.86 11.83 9.90
C ALA A 394 27.22 11.20 10.20
N GLU A 395 27.30 10.25 11.14
CA GLU A 395 28.53 9.48 11.43
C GLU A 395 29.04 8.75 10.20
N PHE A 396 28.13 8.06 9.47
CA PHE A 396 28.50 7.25 8.31
C PHE A 396 28.53 8.03 6.98
N SER A 397 28.21 9.33 6.98
CA SER A 397 28.12 10.14 5.75
C SER A 397 29.49 10.40 5.06
N HIS A 398 30.57 9.87 5.60
CA HIS A 398 31.91 9.88 4.99
C HIS A 398 32.12 8.67 4.06
N GLU A 399 31.30 7.65 4.16
CA GLU A 399 31.29 6.46 3.33
C GLU A 399 30.53 6.72 2.01
N ASP A 400 30.59 5.77 1.05
CA ASP A 400 30.07 6.00 -0.30
C ASP A 400 28.53 5.97 -0.38
N ALA A 401 27.89 4.99 0.27
CA ALA A 401 26.45 4.83 0.21
C ALA A 401 25.84 4.24 1.49
N LEU A 402 24.69 4.79 1.87
CA LEU A 402 23.87 4.31 2.97
C LEU A 402 22.46 4.00 2.44
N PHE A 403 21.85 2.95 2.97
CA PHE A 403 20.46 2.59 2.68
C PHE A 403 19.61 2.67 3.95
N ILE A 404 18.46 3.29 3.86
CA ILE A 404 17.45 3.37 4.91
C ILE A 404 16.11 2.85 4.36
N GLY A 405 15.60 1.79 4.96
CA GLY A 405 14.37 1.14 4.51
C GLY A 405 13.76 0.21 5.54
N GLY A 406 13.11 -0.85 5.08
CA GLY A 406 12.40 -1.78 5.93
C GLY A 406 10.92 -1.43 6.11
N ASN A 407 10.36 -1.80 7.27
CA ASN A 407 8.98 -1.56 7.62
C ASN A 407 8.77 -0.15 8.18
N GLY A 408 7.52 0.35 8.17
CA GLY A 408 7.16 1.65 8.76
C GLY A 408 7.21 2.81 7.78
N GLN A 409 6.18 2.93 6.93
CA GLN A 409 6.11 4.01 5.92
C GLN A 409 6.18 5.40 6.56
N GLU A 410 5.53 5.63 7.69
CA GLU A 410 5.51 6.92 8.37
C GLU A 410 6.91 7.30 8.87
N ALA A 411 7.60 6.37 9.54
CA ALA A 411 8.98 6.58 9.96
C ALA A 411 9.92 6.88 8.77
N ILE A 412 9.74 6.18 7.64
CA ILE A 412 10.51 6.45 6.42
C ILE A 412 10.23 7.85 5.87
N ILE A 413 8.99 8.31 5.87
CA ILE A 413 8.62 9.68 5.44
C ILE A 413 9.27 10.72 6.35
N GLU A 414 9.20 10.55 7.67
CA GLU A 414 9.86 11.46 8.63
C GLU A 414 11.39 11.52 8.45
N ILE A 415 12.02 10.37 8.22
CA ILE A 415 13.45 10.28 7.92
C ILE A 415 13.76 11.01 6.61
N GLN A 416 12.96 10.81 5.55
CA GLN A 416 13.14 11.50 4.26
C GLN A 416 13.06 13.02 4.43
N GLU A 417 12.08 13.51 5.17
CA GLU A 417 11.92 14.94 5.42
C GLU A 417 13.12 15.52 6.17
N ARG A 418 13.59 14.83 7.21
CA ARG A 418 14.74 15.27 7.99
C ARG A 418 16.03 15.30 7.17
N ILE A 419 16.26 14.26 6.35
CA ILE A 419 17.43 14.20 5.46
C ILE A 419 17.37 15.30 4.40
N ARG A 420 16.20 15.56 3.83
CA ARG A 420 16.01 16.65 2.85
C ARG A 420 16.43 18.00 3.45
N LEU A 421 15.94 18.31 4.67
CA LEU A 421 16.30 19.56 5.36
C LEU A 421 17.81 19.66 5.64
N LEU A 422 18.48 18.55 5.92
CA LEU A 422 19.93 18.53 6.10
C LEU A 422 20.68 18.73 4.78
N SER A 423 20.22 18.10 3.70
CA SER A 423 20.86 18.21 2.37
C SER A 423 20.71 19.61 1.74
N GLU A 424 19.65 20.35 2.08
CA GLU A 424 19.42 21.72 1.59
C GLU A 424 20.25 22.78 2.37
N ASN A 425 20.77 22.43 3.55
CA ASN A 425 21.55 23.34 4.43
C ASN A 425 23.07 23.10 4.34
N LEU A 426 23.52 22.13 3.55
CA LEU A 426 24.92 21.82 3.26
C LEU A 426 25.30 22.27 1.86
#